data_f68b1cb0b1b5019f6cb22010bb1e38b8
#
_entry.id   f68b1cb0b1b5019f6cb22010bb1e38b8
#
_cell.length_a   1.000
_cell.length_b   1.000
_cell.length_c   1.000
_cell.angle_alpha   90.00
_cell.angle_beta   90.00
_cell.angle_gamma   90.00
#
_symmetry.space_group_name_H-M   'P 1'
#
loop_
_entity.id
_entity.type
_entity.pdbx_description
1 polymer ?
#
loop_
_entity_poly.entity_id
_entity_poly.type
_entity_poly.pdbx_seq_one_letter_code
_entity_poly.pdbx_strand_id
1 'polypeptide(L)'
;MANAVVSEPKTPISIPDNSPQQPKVSALSLSSIRAKRELEKNKSQVEKQYVVLPTEPFSETDMLLIWTKFAENRGHKGQKIIESLLLLNDPKLEGTIIIHELPNEGSKIEFETVKYDLLGALRGKLHNHDISIEVVVNEDIKGKRAFTPQDRYNRLSEINPNLDVLKKLFDLEI
;
A
#
# COMPACT_ATOMS: atom_id res chain seq x y z
N MET A 1 -28.92 72.42 31.94
CA MET A 1 -29.80 72.29 30.76
C MET A 1 -29.35 71.06 30.03
N ALA A 2 -29.81 69.99 30.30
CA ALA A 2 -30.92 69.13 29.90
C ALA A 2 -31.00 68.94 28.37
N ASN A 3 -30.74 67.80 27.89
CA ASN A 3 -31.64 67.11 26.99
C ASN A 3 -31.28 65.59 26.92
N ALA A 4 -32.16 64.83 27.43
CA ALA A 4 -32.24 63.39 27.28
C ALA A 4 -32.84 63.08 25.89
N VAL A 5 -32.18 62.23 25.15
CA VAL A 5 -32.77 61.63 23.93
C VAL A 5 -33.07 60.17 24.28
N VAL A 6 -34.36 59.93 24.38
CA VAL A 6 -35.00 58.61 24.47
C VAL A 6 -34.86 57.88 23.16
N SER A 7 -34.19 56.76 23.14
CA SER A 7 -34.18 55.88 21.96
C SER A 7 -35.14 54.69 22.22
N GLU A 8 -36.09 54.54 21.33
CA GLU A 8 -37.10 53.47 21.28
C GLU A 8 -36.48 52.08 21.07
N PRO A 9 -37.09 51.03 21.60
CA PRO A 9 -36.61 49.64 21.40
C PRO A 9 -37.07 49.15 20.02
N LYS A 10 -36.11 48.72 19.20
CA LYS A 10 -36.38 48.03 17.93
C LYS A 10 -36.88 46.60 18.24
N THR A 11 -38.10 46.33 17.83
CA THR A 11 -38.71 44.98 17.76
C THR A 11 -37.89 44.06 16.87
N PRO A 12 -37.57 42.79 17.29
CA PRO A 12 -36.94 41.84 16.42
C PRO A 12 -37.94 41.32 15.39
N ILE A 13 -37.57 41.40 14.14
CA ILE A 13 -38.27 40.80 13.00
C ILE A 13 -38.12 39.28 13.13
N SER A 14 -39.21 38.57 13.43
CA SER A 14 -39.28 37.11 13.39
C SER A 14 -39.26 36.65 11.93
N ILE A 15 -38.16 36.03 11.49
CA ILE A 15 -38.07 35.32 10.22
C ILE A 15 -38.86 34.02 10.37
N PRO A 16 -39.83 33.70 9.51
CA PRO A 16 -40.49 32.39 9.58
C PRO A 16 -39.47 31.29 9.21
N ASP A 17 -39.17 30.46 10.21
CA ASP A 17 -38.39 29.23 10.03
C ASP A 17 -39.23 28.23 9.22
N ASN A 18 -38.96 28.18 7.91
CA ASN A 18 -39.59 27.26 6.95
C ASN A 18 -38.72 26.01 6.80
N SER A 19 -38.21 25.48 7.89
CA SER A 19 -37.59 24.17 7.90
C SER A 19 -38.67 23.09 7.79
N PRO A 20 -38.60 22.17 6.81
CA PRO A 20 -39.51 21.04 6.77
C PRO A 20 -39.33 20.21 8.04
N GLN A 21 -40.33 20.24 8.90
CA GLN A 21 -40.38 19.39 10.11
C GLN A 21 -40.39 17.93 9.67
N GLN A 22 -39.22 17.31 9.73
CA GLN A 22 -39.14 15.85 9.63
C GLN A 22 -39.89 15.25 10.82
N PRO A 23 -40.89 14.38 10.59
CA PRO A 23 -41.60 13.74 11.68
C PRO A 23 -40.62 12.99 12.56
N LYS A 24 -40.52 13.37 13.82
CA LYS A 24 -39.73 12.65 14.85
C LYS A 24 -40.36 11.29 15.09
N VAL A 25 -39.99 10.31 14.29
CA VAL A 25 -40.48 8.93 14.39
C VAL A 25 -39.73 8.25 15.51
N SER A 26 -40.45 7.80 16.54
CA SER A 26 -39.84 7.03 17.63
C SER A 26 -39.14 5.79 17.09
N ALA A 27 -37.94 5.49 17.60
CA ALA A 27 -37.12 4.35 17.16
C ALA A 27 -37.84 2.99 17.29
N LEU A 28 -38.89 2.91 18.09
CA LEU A 28 -39.71 1.71 18.34
C LEU A 28 -41.08 1.74 17.64
N SER A 29 -41.30 2.69 16.74
CA SER A 29 -42.53 2.78 15.97
C SER A 29 -42.55 1.78 14.82
N LEU A 30 -43.72 1.19 14.53
CA LEU A 30 -43.91 0.31 13.36
C LEU A 30 -43.58 1.00 12.02
N SER A 31 -43.72 2.33 11.97
CA SER A 31 -43.34 3.14 10.82
C SER A 31 -41.82 3.20 10.64
N SER A 32 -41.03 3.26 11.73
CA SER A 32 -39.56 3.23 11.66
C SER A 32 -39.05 1.86 11.22
N ILE A 33 -39.72 0.77 11.62
CA ILE A 33 -39.38 -0.58 11.18
C ILE A 33 -39.68 -0.77 9.67
N ARG A 34 -40.80 -0.21 9.18
CA ARG A 34 -41.12 -0.23 7.75
C ARG A 34 -40.12 0.61 6.93
N ALA A 35 -39.81 1.82 7.37
CA ALA A 35 -38.82 2.67 6.74
C ALA A 35 -37.42 2.01 6.69
N LYS A 36 -37.04 1.33 7.77
CA LYS A 36 -35.77 0.56 7.81
C LYS A 36 -35.78 -0.61 6.84
N ARG A 37 -36.88 -1.37 6.74
CA ARG A 37 -37.02 -2.43 5.76
C ARG A 37 -37.02 -1.94 4.31
N GLU A 38 -37.61 -0.79 4.03
CA GLU A 38 -37.57 -0.16 2.70
C GLU A 38 -36.18 0.33 2.36
N LEU A 39 -35.45 0.93 3.32
CA LEU A 39 -34.05 1.30 3.18
C LEU A 39 -33.14 0.09 2.95
N GLU A 40 -33.40 -1.03 3.63
CA GLU A 40 -32.65 -2.27 3.44
C GLU A 40 -32.96 -2.90 2.07
N LYS A 41 -34.25 -2.87 1.62
CA LYS A 41 -34.63 -3.30 0.27
C LYS A 41 -34.02 -2.41 -0.82
N ASN A 42 -34.00 -1.09 -0.64
CA ASN A 42 -33.38 -0.19 -1.57
C ASN A 42 -31.85 -0.31 -1.57
N LYS A 43 -31.22 -0.64 -0.44
CA LYS A 43 -29.79 -0.98 -0.38
C LYS A 43 -29.45 -2.30 -1.07
N SER A 44 -30.35 -3.29 -1.02
CA SER A 44 -30.16 -4.55 -1.74
C SER A 44 -30.48 -4.46 -3.23
N GLN A 45 -31.21 -3.43 -3.66
CA GLN A 45 -31.50 -3.12 -5.07
C GLN A 45 -30.52 -2.13 -5.69
N VAL A 46 -29.61 -1.51 -4.89
CA VAL A 46 -28.40 -0.95 -5.47
C VAL A 46 -27.62 -2.15 -6.01
N GLU A 47 -27.90 -2.51 -7.26
CA GLU A 47 -27.08 -3.42 -8.04
C GLU A 47 -25.64 -3.06 -7.70
N LYS A 48 -24.89 -4.04 -7.17
CA LYS A 48 -23.46 -3.91 -7.06
C LYS A 48 -22.99 -3.64 -8.49
N GLN A 49 -22.84 -2.37 -8.82
CA GLN A 49 -22.16 -2.01 -10.07
C GLN A 49 -20.80 -2.70 -9.91
N TYR A 50 -20.64 -3.81 -10.58
CA TYR A 50 -19.33 -4.45 -10.72
C TYR A 50 -18.49 -3.42 -11.46
N VAL A 51 -17.74 -2.65 -10.68
CA VAL A 51 -16.73 -1.77 -11.24
C VAL A 51 -15.75 -2.70 -11.92
N VAL A 52 -15.81 -2.77 -13.24
CA VAL A 52 -14.82 -3.50 -14.02
C VAL A 52 -13.50 -2.77 -13.78
N LEU A 53 -12.66 -3.38 -12.98
CA LEU A 53 -11.35 -2.84 -12.65
C LEU A 53 -10.45 -2.98 -13.89
N PRO A 54 -9.58 -2.02 -14.17
CA PRO A 54 -8.69 -2.08 -15.33
C PRO A 54 -7.74 -3.28 -15.22
N THR A 55 -7.51 -3.93 -16.38
CA THR A 55 -6.61 -5.09 -16.53
C THR A 55 -5.68 -4.86 -17.73
N GLU A 56 -4.95 -3.73 -17.70
CA GLU A 56 -4.01 -3.38 -18.77
C GLU A 56 -2.81 -4.32 -18.77
N PRO A 57 -2.29 -4.71 -19.96
CA PRO A 57 -1.06 -5.48 -20.03
C PRO A 57 0.12 -4.63 -19.56
N PHE A 58 1.06 -5.23 -18.84
CA PHE A 58 2.27 -4.57 -18.34
C PHE A 58 3.51 -5.40 -18.62
N SER A 59 4.68 -4.77 -18.65
CA SER A 59 5.95 -5.45 -18.84
C SER A 59 6.59 -5.83 -17.49
N GLU A 60 7.45 -6.86 -17.53
CA GLU A 60 8.28 -7.24 -16.39
C GLU A 60 9.17 -6.07 -15.94
N THR A 61 9.68 -5.30 -16.88
CA THR A 61 10.52 -4.13 -16.61
C THR A 61 9.76 -3.05 -15.81
N ASP A 62 8.51 -2.77 -16.18
CA ASP A 62 7.67 -1.80 -15.48
C ASP A 62 7.36 -2.29 -14.06
N MET A 63 7.07 -3.58 -13.93
CA MET A 63 6.85 -4.22 -12.64
C MET A 63 8.08 -4.11 -11.73
N LEU A 64 9.28 -4.44 -12.24
CA LEU A 64 10.55 -4.35 -11.50
C LEU A 64 10.87 -2.91 -11.08
N LEU A 65 10.59 -1.93 -11.95
CA LEU A 65 10.79 -0.52 -11.64
C LEU A 65 9.94 -0.07 -10.45
N ILE A 66 8.67 -0.47 -10.43
CA ILE A 66 7.74 -0.12 -9.34
C ILE A 66 8.14 -0.87 -8.06
N TRP A 67 8.51 -2.13 -8.16
CA TRP A 67 8.99 -2.97 -7.07
C TRP A 67 10.21 -2.35 -6.38
N THR A 68 11.22 -1.98 -7.15
CA THR A 68 12.45 -1.36 -6.63
C THR A 68 12.15 -0.03 -5.96
N LYS A 69 11.36 0.85 -6.59
CA LYS A 69 10.94 2.12 -5.99
C LYS A 69 10.17 1.95 -4.69
N PHE A 70 9.34 0.90 -4.62
CA PHE A 70 8.61 0.59 -3.39
C PHE A 70 9.58 0.16 -2.28
N ALA A 71 10.55 -0.72 -2.59
CA ALA A 71 11.56 -1.16 -1.65
C ALA A 71 12.39 0.01 -1.09
N GLU A 72 12.88 0.89 -1.96
CA GLU A 72 13.62 2.09 -1.57
C GLU A 72 12.79 3.01 -0.65
N ASN A 73 11.51 3.18 -0.98
CA ASN A 73 10.59 3.99 -0.18
C ASN A 73 10.40 3.42 1.24
N ARG A 74 10.36 2.08 1.38
CA ARG A 74 10.33 1.41 2.70
C ARG A 74 11.63 1.63 3.46
N GLY A 75 12.76 1.57 2.78
CA GLY A 75 14.08 1.88 3.34
C GLY A 75 14.18 3.31 3.87
N HIS A 76 13.69 4.29 3.13
CA HIS A 76 13.63 5.69 3.58
C HIS A 76 12.71 5.91 4.79
N LYS A 77 11.67 5.08 4.95
CA LYS A 77 10.79 5.08 6.14
C LYS A 77 11.38 4.32 7.34
N GLY A 78 12.63 3.89 7.26
CA GLY A 78 13.32 3.16 8.33
C GLY A 78 13.09 1.65 8.32
N GLN A 79 12.30 1.11 7.39
CA GLN A 79 12.02 -0.33 7.27
C GLN A 79 13.10 -1.05 6.46
N LYS A 80 14.35 -1.01 6.95
CA LYS A 80 15.53 -1.56 6.24
C LYS A 80 15.47 -3.07 6.04
N ILE A 81 14.84 -3.81 6.95
CA ILE A 81 14.64 -5.26 6.82
C ILE A 81 13.76 -5.54 5.61
N ILE A 82 12.63 -4.85 5.48
CA ILE A 82 11.70 -4.99 4.35
C ILE A 82 12.37 -4.62 3.03
N GLU A 83 13.11 -3.51 2.99
CA GLU A 83 13.92 -3.13 1.83
C GLU A 83 14.87 -4.25 1.41
N SER A 84 15.60 -4.81 2.36
CA SER A 84 16.53 -5.92 2.11
C SER A 84 15.83 -7.16 1.56
N LEU A 85 14.68 -7.53 2.11
CA LEU A 85 13.90 -8.69 1.66
C LEU A 85 13.36 -8.49 0.23
N LEU A 86 12.86 -7.31 -0.07
CA LEU A 86 12.34 -6.97 -1.40
C LEU A 86 13.44 -6.94 -2.48
N LEU A 87 14.66 -6.58 -2.09
CA LEU A 87 15.80 -6.45 -3.00
C LEU A 87 16.75 -7.66 -2.96
N LEU A 88 16.41 -8.70 -2.21
CA LEU A 88 17.25 -9.90 -2.06
C LEU A 88 17.45 -10.60 -3.40
N ASN A 89 16.38 -10.77 -4.16
CA ASN A 89 16.35 -11.29 -5.53
C ASN A 89 15.25 -10.59 -6.33
N ASP A 90 15.37 -10.65 -7.66
CA ASP A 90 14.35 -10.09 -8.53
C ASP A 90 13.13 -11.03 -8.57
N PRO A 91 11.92 -10.52 -8.38
CA PRO A 91 10.72 -11.34 -8.51
C PRO A 91 10.54 -11.80 -9.97
N LYS A 92 10.02 -13.00 -10.15
CA LYS A 92 9.70 -13.57 -11.47
C LYS A 92 8.24 -13.26 -11.81
N LEU A 93 7.98 -12.95 -13.08
CA LEU A 93 6.63 -12.71 -13.57
C LEU A 93 6.14 -13.93 -14.36
N GLU A 94 5.04 -14.53 -13.91
CA GLU A 94 4.32 -15.59 -14.63
C GLU A 94 2.89 -15.14 -14.95
N GLY A 95 2.73 -14.54 -16.13
CA GLY A 95 1.46 -13.92 -16.52
C GLY A 95 1.12 -12.71 -15.64
N THR A 96 0.16 -12.83 -14.75
CA THR A 96 -0.23 -11.81 -13.76
C THR A 96 0.22 -12.16 -12.34
N ILE A 97 0.87 -13.31 -12.16
CA ILE A 97 1.37 -13.77 -10.87
C ILE A 97 2.83 -13.38 -10.73
N ILE A 98 3.15 -12.66 -9.67
CA ILE A 98 4.52 -12.28 -9.34
C ILE A 98 5.02 -13.25 -8.27
N ILE A 99 6.04 -14.04 -8.60
CA ILE A 99 6.65 -15.00 -7.70
C ILE A 99 7.88 -14.39 -7.07
N HIS A 100 7.88 -14.28 -5.74
CA HIS A 100 9.02 -13.79 -4.97
C HIS A 100 9.54 -14.90 -4.07
N GLU A 101 10.82 -15.23 -4.24
CA GLU A 101 11.47 -16.30 -3.49
C GLU A 101 12.17 -15.69 -2.26
N LEU A 102 11.96 -16.27 -1.08
CA LEU A 102 12.58 -15.83 0.19
C LEU A 102 13.32 -17.00 0.84
N PRO A 103 14.38 -16.71 1.63
CA PRO A 103 15.28 -17.74 2.16
C PRO A 103 14.68 -18.56 3.31
N ASN A 104 13.71 -18.04 4.03
CA ASN A 104 13.12 -18.70 5.18
C ASN A 104 11.71 -18.20 5.49
N GLU A 105 11.01 -18.94 6.35
CA GLU A 105 9.63 -18.64 6.75
C GLU A 105 9.52 -17.33 7.56
N GLY A 106 10.54 -16.97 8.35
CA GLY A 106 10.58 -15.68 9.06
C GLY A 106 10.58 -14.50 8.10
N SER A 107 11.36 -14.58 7.02
CA SER A 107 11.36 -13.58 5.95
C SER A 107 10.02 -13.48 5.24
N LYS A 108 9.32 -14.61 5.05
CA LYS A 108 7.98 -14.62 4.47
C LYS A 108 6.98 -13.92 5.35
N ILE A 109 6.98 -14.17 6.66
CA ILE A 109 6.10 -13.50 7.62
C ILE A 109 6.33 -11.98 7.59
N GLU A 110 7.58 -11.53 7.61
CA GLU A 110 7.93 -10.11 7.51
C GLU A 110 7.45 -9.49 6.17
N PHE A 111 7.63 -10.20 5.06
CA PHE A 111 7.15 -9.74 3.76
C PHE A 111 5.61 -9.64 3.71
N GLU A 112 4.89 -10.58 4.31
CA GLU A 112 3.42 -10.58 4.33
C GLU A 112 2.84 -9.31 4.98
N THR A 113 3.56 -8.68 5.91
CA THR A 113 3.14 -7.42 6.55
C THR A 113 2.99 -6.27 5.55
N VAL A 114 3.78 -6.29 4.47
CA VAL A 114 3.80 -5.24 3.44
C VAL A 114 3.23 -5.68 2.09
N LYS A 115 2.92 -6.96 1.94
CA LYS A 115 2.43 -7.57 0.70
C LYS A 115 1.23 -6.83 0.10
N TYR A 116 0.24 -6.48 0.94
CA TYR A 116 -0.96 -5.79 0.47
C TYR A 116 -0.69 -4.36 0.04
N ASP A 117 0.22 -3.66 0.71
CA ASP A 117 0.63 -2.30 0.33
C ASP A 117 1.38 -2.31 -1.00
N LEU A 118 2.26 -3.29 -1.18
CA LEU A 118 2.99 -3.50 -2.43
C LEU A 118 2.03 -3.85 -3.58
N LEU A 119 1.10 -4.77 -3.31
CA LEU A 119 0.07 -5.17 -4.28
C LEU A 119 -0.80 -3.98 -4.70
N GLY A 120 -1.21 -3.14 -3.74
CA GLY A 120 -1.94 -1.91 -4.02
C GLY A 120 -1.13 -0.93 -4.89
N ALA A 121 0.17 -0.77 -4.62
CA ALA A 121 1.05 0.07 -5.40
C ALA A 121 1.26 -0.45 -6.85
N LEU A 122 1.42 -1.77 -7.01
CA LEU A 122 1.54 -2.41 -8.33
C LEU A 122 0.26 -2.26 -9.13
N ARG A 123 -0.88 -2.66 -8.58
CA ARG A 123 -2.20 -2.57 -9.24
C ARG A 123 -2.54 -1.14 -9.64
N GLY A 124 -2.27 -0.17 -8.76
CA GLY A 124 -2.56 1.24 -9.02
C GLY A 124 -1.68 1.86 -10.10
N LYS A 125 -0.40 1.46 -10.19
CA LYS A 125 0.54 2.03 -11.17
C LYS A 125 0.56 1.31 -12.51
N LEU A 126 0.26 0.00 -12.50
CA LEU A 126 0.21 -0.82 -13.72
C LEU A 126 -1.21 -0.89 -14.31
N HIS A 127 -2.20 -0.28 -13.64
CA HIS A 127 -3.61 -0.33 -14.03
C HIS A 127 -4.09 -1.77 -14.31
N ASN A 128 -3.60 -2.72 -13.52
CA ASN A 128 -3.96 -4.12 -13.65
C ASN A 128 -4.31 -4.72 -12.28
N HIS A 129 -5.56 -5.05 -12.08
CA HIS A 129 -6.07 -5.59 -10.82
C HIS A 129 -6.02 -7.11 -10.71
N ASP A 130 -5.66 -7.81 -11.80
CA ASP A 130 -5.48 -9.27 -11.81
C ASP A 130 -4.11 -9.68 -11.22
N ILE A 131 -3.22 -8.70 -10.97
CA ILE A 131 -1.91 -8.97 -10.37
C ILE A 131 -2.09 -9.61 -8.99
N SER A 132 -1.36 -10.71 -8.79
CA SER A 132 -1.20 -11.37 -7.50
C SER A 132 0.27 -11.60 -7.17
N ILE A 133 0.58 -11.75 -5.87
CA ILE A 133 1.95 -12.01 -5.42
C ILE A 133 1.94 -13.33 -4.67
N GLU A 134 2.79 -14.25 -5.10
CA GLU A 134 3.07 -15.50 -4.41
C GLU A 134 4.47 -15.49 -3.81
N VAL A 135 4.60 -16.01 -2.61
CA VAL A 135 5.88 -16.08 -1.89
C VAL A 135 6.25 -17.53 -1.72
N VAL A 136 7.39 -17.88 -2.28
CA VAL A 136 7.99 -19.22 -2.18
C VAL A 136 9.18 -19.18 -1.23
N VAL A 137 9.24 -20.11 -0.28
CA VAL A 137 10.42 -20.26 0.58
C VAL A 137 11.41 -21.19 -0.12
N ASN A 138 12.61 -20.70 -0.34
CA ASN A 138 13.69 -21.43 -0.98
C ASN A 138 14.99 -21.18 -0.19
N GLU A 139 15.41 -22.16 0.59
CA GLU A 139 16.58 -22.07 1.46
C GLU A 139 17.90 -21.97 0.69
N ASP A 140 17.91 -22.35 -0.58
CA ASP A 140 19.11 -22.29 -1.44
C ASP A 140 19.40 -20.89 -1.99
N ILE A 141 18.53 -19.90 -1.71
CA ILE A 141 18.73 -18.53 -2.17
C ILE A 141 19.92 -17.90 -1.46
N LYS A 142 21.02 -17.80 -2.18
CA LYS A 142 22.12 -16.91 -1.83
C LYS A 142 21.76 -15.52 -2.32
N GLY A 143 21.52 -14.59 -1.39
CA GLY A 143 21.17 -13.21 -1.75
C GLY A 143 22.10 -12.64 -2.82
N LYS A 144 21.53 -12.03 -3.84
CA LYS A 144 22.31 -11.39 -4.94
C LYS A 144 23.19 -10.24 -4.44
N ARG A 145 22.87 -9.67 -3.27
CA ARG A 145 23.64 -8.59 -2.67
C ARG A 145 24.57 -9.14 -1.60
N ALA A 146 25.84 -8.96 -1.81
CA ALA A 146 26.87 -9.16 -0.81
C ALA A 146 26.72 -8.06 0.27
N PHE A 147 26.25 -8.42 1.47
CA PHE A 147 25.98 -7.46 2.55
C PHE A 147 27.25 -7.12 3.34
N THR A 148 28.15 -8.10 3.50
CA THR A 148 29.40 -7.89 4.21
C THR A 148 30.53 -7.47 3.25
N PRO A 149 31.56 -6.75 3.73
CA PRO A 149 32.75 -6.49 2.93
C PRO A 149 33.37 -7.77 2.38
N GLN A 150 33.37 -8.85 3.18
CA GLN A 150 33.88 -10.16 2.79
C GLN A 150 33.07 -10.78 1.64
N ASP A 151 31.73 -10.69 1.69
CA ASP A 151 30.88 -11.22 0.63
C ASP A 151 31.08 -10.45 -0.70
N ARG A 152 31.28 -9.13 -0.59
CA ARG A 152 31.59 -8.29 -1.76
C ARG A 152 32.93 -8.68 -2.36
N TYR A 153 33.93 -8.90 -1.52
CA TYR A 153 35.23 -9.36 -1.96
C TYR A 153 35.15 -10.72 -2.64
N ASN A 154 34.50 -11.70 -2.02
CA ASN A 154 34.32 -13.05 -2.58
C ASN A 154 33.67 -12.98 -3.97
N ARG A 155 32.60 -12.18 -4.10
CA ARG A 155 31.91 -12.01 -5.39
C ARG A 155 32.80 -11.33 -6.44
N LEU A 156 33.58 -10.33 -6.05
CA LEU A 156 34.52 -9.67 -6.95
C LEU A 156 35.66 -10.62 -7.37
N SER A 157 36.15 -11.48 -6.45
CA SER A 157 37.17 -12.49 -6.75
C SER A 157 36.65 -13.56 -7.71
N GLU A 158 35.38 -13.93 -7.61
CA GLU A 158 34.73 -14.83 -8.59
C GLU A 158 34.71 -14.21 -10.00
N ILE A 159 34.47 -12.92 -10.13
CA ILE A 159 34.45 -12.19 -11.40
C ILE A 159 35.89 -11.96 -11.92
N ASN A 160 36.81 -11.65 -11.03
CA ASN A 160 38.20 -11.35 -11.38
C ASN A 160 39.16 -12.01 -10.38
N PRO A 161 39.70 -13.20 -10.71
CA PRO A 161 40.64 -13.94 -9.83
C PRO A 161 41.93 -13.17 -9.48
N ASN A 162 42.28 -12.14 -10.27
CA ASN A 162 43.49 -11.34 -10.02
C ASN A 162 43.36 -10.47 -8.74
N LEU A 163 42.13 -10.31 -8.19
CA LEU A 163 41.93 -9.61 -6.93
C LEU A 163 42.62 -10.32 -5.73
N ASP A 164 42.70 -11.62 -5.75
CA ASP A 164 43.42 -12.38 -4.71
C ASP A 164 44.94 -12.11 -4.75
N VAL A 165 45.49 -11.93 -5.94
CA VAL A 165 46.90 -11.54 -6.12
C VAL A 165 47.11 -10.11 -5.63
N LEU A 166 46.21 -9.21 -5.94
CA LEU A 166 46.26 -7.81 -5.51
C LEU A 166 46.16 -7.71 -3.96
N LYS A 167 45.24 -8.47 -3.35
CA LYS A 167 45.11 -8.55 -1.89
C LYS A 167 46.41 -8.98 -1.23
N LYS A 168 47.04 -10.03 -1.74
CA LYS A 168 48.34 -10.54 -1.21
C LYS A 168 49.50 -9.56 -1.44
N LEU A 169 49.50 -8.88 -2.61
CA LEU A 169 50.59 -7.97 -2.98
C LEU A 169 50.57 -6.68 -2.11
N PHE A 170 49.38 -6.20 -1.74
CA PHE A 170 49.21 -4.97 -0.99
C PHE A 170 48.83 -5.20 0.47
N ASP A 171 48.80 -6.45 0.93
CA ASP A 171 48.48 -6.87 2.31
C ASP A 171 47.14 -6.23 2.80
N LEU A 172 46.12 -6.31 1.96
CA LEU A 172 44.82 -5.69 2.25
C LEU A 172 44.02 -6.57 3.24
N GLU A 173 43.60 -5.99 4.34
CA GLU A 173 42.60 -6.57 5.24
C GLU A 173 41.18 -6.26 4.73
N ILE A 174 40.29 -7.27 4.79
CA ILE A 174 38.90 -7.15 4.37
C ILE A 174 38.00 -7.72 5.45
#